data_6d675011127e44d05f322940eee8748e
#
_entry.id   6d675011127e44d05f322940eee8748e
#
_cell.length_a   1.000
_cell.length_b   1.000
_cell.length_c   1.000
_cell.angle_alpha   90.00
_cell.angle_beta   90.00
_cell.angle_gamma   90.00
#
_symmetry.space_group_name_H-M   'P 1'
#
loop_
_entity.id
_entity.type
_entity.pdbx_description
1 polymer ?
#
loop_
_entity_poly.entity_id
_entity_poly.type
_entity_poly.pdbx_seq_one_letter_code
_entity_poly.pdbx_strand_id
1 'polypeptide(L)'
;ETLKFDYFLLTPEEQIASTQDTGTNPKIKIELLREEWKQVQQLGWNGEINTRYQREFIADYSSTENLSFNKNGTEISIKPTKSGSYILRLSTKDKKGREIITEKRFFATGSDWIWFNRDSYAEIEITPDKTLYNPGENAKLLVKSPLPKGTYLMTVEREGILSEKIINLESSTSVIELPIEEKYLPNVYVTLSSYSVRNGKPSHDFSTPDLDKPKGFFGHAIVHVDLKPKKFDIRIETEKTNYRPKEEAVINFVDCNLSREK
;
A
#
# COMPACT_ATOMS: atom_id res chain seq x y z
N GLU A 1 -4.31 14.92 10.73
CA GLU A 1 -4.50 15.36 9.35
C GLU A 1 -5.90 15.01 8.88
N THR A 2 -6.56 15.91 8.10
CA THR A 2 -7.88 15.65 7.52
C THR A 2 -7.68 15.05 6.13
N LEU A 3 -8.32 13.93 5.88
CA LEU A 3 -8.30 13.25 4.60
C LEU A 3 -9.53 13.64 3.79
N LYS A 4 -9.36 13.82 2.50
CA LYS A 4 -10.41 14.17 1.55
C LYS A 4 -10.59 13.04 0.56
N PHE A 5 -11.84 12.67 0.34
CA PHE A 5 -12.26 11.64 -0.60
C PHE A 5 -13.39 12.16 -1.46
N ASP A 6 -13.36 11.87 -2.74
CA ASP A 6 -14.47 12.12 -3.65
C ASP A 6 -15.22 10.82 -3.93
N TYR A 7 -16.57 10.86 -3.89
CA TYR A 7 -17.38 9.73 -4.28
C TYR A 7 -18.31 10.06 -5.45
N PHE A 8 -18.61 9.05 -6.23
CA PHE A 8 -19.57 9.06 -7.31
C PHE A 8 -20.55 7.90 -7.14
N LEU A 9 -21.81 8.10 -7.44
CA LEU A 9 -22.76 7.01 -7.61
C LEU A 9 -23.01 6.81 -9.10
N LEU A 10 -22.68 5.61 -9.59
CA LEU A 10 -22.82 5.25 -10.99
C LEU A 10 -23.89 4.18 -11.17
N THR A 11 -24.56 4.21 -12.32
CA THR A 11 -25.39 3.09 -12.80
C THR A 11 -24.49 1.97 -13.36
N PRO A 12 -25.03 0.76 -13.60
CA PRO A 12 -24.27 -0.31 -14.24
C PRO A 12 -23.71 0.06 -15.63
N GLU A 13 -24.29 1.06 -16.28
CA GLU A 13 -23.85 1.59 -17.58
C GLU A 13 -22.82 2.73 -17.44
N GLU A 14 -22.21 2.88 -16.24
CA GLU A 14 -21.18 3.87 -15.91
C GLU A 14 -21.62 5.33 -16.04
N GLN A 15 -22.94 5.60 -15.98
CA GLN A 15 -23.50 6.94 -15.96
C GLN A 15 -23.72 7.41 -14.51
N ILE A 16 -23.68 8.73 -14.28
CA ILE A 16 -24.03 9.29 -12.98
C ILE A 16 -25.48 8.94 -12.65
N ALA A 17 -25.67 8.28 -11.51
CA ALA A 17 -27.00 7.92 -11.02
C ALA A 17 -27.84 9.17 -10.69
N SER A 18 -29.14 8.99 -10.64
CA SER A 18 -30.13 10.02 -10.35
C SER A 18 -31.14 9.57 -9.29
N THR A 19 -32.08 10.45 -8.94
CA THR A 19 -33.19 10.09 -8.06
C THR A 19 -34.11 9.00 -8.65
N GLN A 20 -34.08 8.78 -9.95
CA GLN A 20 -34.81 7.67 -10.59
C GLN A 20 -34.21 6.31 -10.23
N ASP A 21 -32.93 6.26 -9.89
CA ASP A 21 -32.20 5.04 -9.57
C ASP A 21 -32.22 4.71 -8.07
N THR A 22 -32.32 5.73 -7.22
CA THR A 22 -32.21 5.61 -5.76
C THR A 22 -33.50 5.92 -5.01
N GLY A 23 -34.53 6.48 -5.69
CA GLY A 23 -35.80 6.91 -5.08
C GLY A 23 -35.75 8.34 -4.54
N THR A 24 -36.85 8.76 -3.87
CA THR A 24 -36.97 10.10 -3.29
C THR A 24 -36.19 10.23 -1.98
N ASN A 25 -35.42 11.32 -1.85
CA ASN A 25 -34.58 11.61 -0.67
C ASN A 25 -33.60 10.50 -0.30
N PRO A 26 -32.76 10.04 -1.25
CA PRO A 26 -31.80 9.00 -0.94
C PRO A 26 -30.76 9.51 0.07
N LYS A 27 -30.39 8.64 1.00
CA LYS A 27 -29.38 8.93 2.00
C LYS A 27 -28.15 8.08 1.76
N ILE A 28 -26.99 8.64 2.07
CA ILE A 28 -25.72 7.92 2.12
C ILE A 28 -25.27 7.84 3.58
N LYS A 29 -24.93 6.63 4.01
CA LYS A 29 -24.28 6.40 5.29
C LYS A 29 -22.77 6.36 5.05
N ILE A 30 -22.05 7.13 5.82
CA ILE A 30 -20.59 7.26 5.78
C ILE A 30 -20.06 6.71 7.09
N GLU A 31 -19.22 5.68 7.02
CA GLU A 31 -18.62 5.06 8.20
C GLU A 31 -17.11 4.99 8.02
N LEU A 32 -16.39 5.46 9.04
CA LEU A 32 -14.96 5.24 9.17
C LEU A 32 -14.74 4.15 10.21
N LEU A 33 -14.32 2.99 9.75
CA LEU A 33 -14.10 1.81 10.57
C LEU A 33 -12.61 1.61 10.77
N ARG A 34 -12.16 1.59 12.03
CA ARG A 34 -10.78 1.31 12.39
C ARG A 34 -10.61 -0.17 12.70
N GLU A 35 -9.61 -0.78 12.12
CA GLU A 35 -9.24 -2.17 12.39
C GLU A 35 -8.48 -2.26 13.71
N GLU A 36 -9.00 -3.06 14.65
CA GLU A 36 -8.30 -3.41 15.89
C GLU A 36 -8.12 -4.93 15.99
N TRP A 37 -6.98 -5.31 16.53
CA TRP A 37 -6.66 -6.70 16.81
C TRP A 37 -6.66 -6.93 18.31
N LYS A 38 -7.46 -7.89 18.77
CA LYS A 38 -7.53 -8.30 20.17
C LYS A 38 -6.92 -9.68 20.33
N GLN A 39 -6.10 -9.82 21.35
CA GLN A 39 -5.59 -11.12 21.77
C GLN A 39 -6.69 -11.81 22.59
N VAL A 40 -7.14 -12.97 22.13
CA VAL A 40 -8.12 -13.81 22.82
C VAL A 40 -7.44 -15.10 23.23
N GLN A 41 -7.49 -15.43 24.51
CA GLN A 41 -7.03 -16.70 25.03
C GLN A 41 -8.21 -17.68 25.03
N GLN A 42 -8.00 -18.83 24.42
CA GLN A 42 -8.97 -19.91 24.36
C GLN A 42 -8.41 -21.17 24.98
N LEU A 43 -9.13 -21.74 25.95
CA LEU A 43 -8.78 -23.03 26.52
C LEU A 43 -9.07 -24.12 25.50
N GLY A 44 -8.05 -24.87 25.10
CA GLY A 44 -8.19 -26.05 24.24
C GLY A 44 -8.78 -27.24 24.99
N TRP A 45 -9.22 -28.25 24.26
CA TRP A 45 -9.85 -29.48 24.81
C TRP A 45 -8.89 -30.30 25.69
N ASN A 46 -7.59 -30.12 25.54
CA ASN A 46 -6.51 -30.75 26.32
C ASN A 46 -6.04 -29.90 27.50
N GLY A 47 -6.71 -28.78 27.80
CA GLY A 47 -6.33 -27.83 28.85
C GLY A 47 -5.24 -26.83 28.46
N GLU A 48 -4.75 -26.85 27.20
CA GLU A 48 -3.80 -25.86 26.73
C GLU A 48 -4.47 -24.50 26.49
N ILE A 49 -3.79 -23.42 26.82
CA ILE A 49 -4.23 -22.08 26.50
C ILE A 49 -3.70 -21.72 25.11
N ASN A 50 -4.61 -21.68 24.16
CA ASN A 50 -4.31 -21.20 22.81
C ASN A 50 -4.59 -19.72 22.71
N THR A 51 -3.59 -18.96 22.24
CA THR A 51 -3.76 -17.54 21.96
C THR A 51 -4.16 -17.37 20.52
N ARG A 52 -5.30 -16.73 20.29
CA ARG A 52 -5.76 -16.32 18.95
C ARG A 52 -5.87 -14.80 18.89
N TYR A 53 -5.64 -14.27 17.71
CA TYR A 53 -5.87 -12.86 17.44
C TYR A 53 -7.18 -12.72 16.67
N GLN A 54 -8.08 -11.91 17.21
CA GLN A 54 -9.37 -11.62 16.60
C GLN A 54 -9.37 -10.21 16.07
N ARG A 55 -9.75 -10.05 14.81
CA ARG A 55 -9.92 -8.76 14.17
C ARG A 55 -11.31 -8.21 14.46
N GLU A 56 -11.37 -6.98 14.90
CA GLU A 56 -12.60 -6.23 15.08
C GLU A 56 -12.53 -4.91 14.30
N PHE A 57 -13.70 -4.41 13.88
CA PHE A 57 -13.82 -3.11 13.25
C PHE A 57 -14.60 -2.19 14.21
N ILE A 58 -13.95 -1.12 14.64
CA ILE A 58 -14.53 -0.14 15.56
C ILE A 58 -14.88 1.10 14.75
N ALA A 59 -16.13 1.57 14.87
CA ALA A 59 -16.56 2.80 14.24
C ALA A 59 -15.88 4.00 14.91
N ASP A 60 -15.00 4.67 14.16
CA ASP A 60 -14.29 5.88 14.56
C ASP A 60 -15.12 7.12 14.20
N TYR A 61 -15.95 7.02 13.16
CA TYR A 61 -16.88 8.04 12.71
C TYR A 61 -18.06 7.37 11.99
N SER A 62 -19.25 7.94 12.16
CA SER A 62 -20.45 7.54 11.40
C SER A 62 -21.36 8.75 11.22
N SER A 63 -21.79 9.00 9.99
CA SER A 63 -22.81 10.00 9.66
C SER A 63 -23.78 9.45 8.62
N THR A 64 -24.94 10.11 8.52
CA THR A 64 -25.91 9.83 7.45
C THR A 64 -26.33 11.17 6.86
N GLU A 65 -26.07 11.32 5.59
CA GLU A 65 -26.26 12.56 4.86
C GLU A 65 -27.19 12.35 3.66
N ASN A 66 -27.66 13.44 3.06
CA ASN A 66 -28.38 13.36 1.80
C ASN A 66 -27.41 13.00 0.67
N LEU A 67 -27.77 12.01 -0.14
CA LEU A 67 -26.96 11.61 -1.27
C LEU A 67 -26.94 12.72 -2.33
N SER A 68 -25.77 13.08 -2.81
CA SER A 68 -25.55 14.05 -3.86
C SER A 68 -25.18 13.36 -5.18
N PHE A 69 -25.72 13.86 -6.28
CA PHE A 69 -25.48 13.36 -7.66
C PHE A 69 -24.63 14.37 -8.44
N ASN A 70 -23.40 14.56 -8.02
CA ASN A 70 -22.50 15.52 -8.65
C ASN A 70 -21.59 14.83 -9.69
N LYS A 71 -21.56 15.36 -10.93
CA LYS A 71 -20.68 14.86 -12.00
C LYS A 71 -19.19 15.01 -11.69
N ASN A 72 -18.83 15.97 -10.85
CA ASN A 72 -17.44 16.22 -10.44
C ASN A 72 -17.06 15.48 -9.15
N GLY A 73 -17.95 14.61 -8.64
CA GLY A 73 -17.77 13.96 -7.34
C GLY A 73 -18.30 14.82 -6.18
N THR A 74 -18.54 14.17 -5.07
CA THR A 74 -18.89 14.82 -3.80
C THR A 74 -17.78 14.57 -2.81
N GLU A 75 -17.15 15.65 -2.32
CA GLU A 75 -16.05 15.56 -1.37
C GLU A 75 -16.56 15.19 0.02
N ILE A 76 -15.89 14.24 0.65
CA ILE A 76 -16.04 13.89 2.06
C ILE A 76 -14.73 14.21 2.76
N SER A 77 -14.80 14.96 3.86
CA SER A 77 -13.64 15.27 4.69
C SER A 77 -13.72 14.49 6.01
N ILE A 78 -12.74 13.62 6.27
CA ILE A 78 -12.71 12.74 7.45
C ILE A 78 -11.38 12.90 8.18
N LYS A 79 -11.44 12.88 9.51
CA LYS A 79 -10.25 12.93 10.36
C LYS A 79 -10.17 11.67 11.21
N PRO A 80 -9.22 10.74 10.89
CA PRO A 80 -8.94 9.60 11.75
C PRO A 80 -8.51 10.05 13.15
N THR A 81 -8.98 9.37 14.20
CA THR A 81 -8.67 9.74 15.59
C THR A 81 -7.36 9.13 16.08
N LYS A 82 -6.96 7.98 15.52
CA LYS A 82 -5.76 7.23 15.87
C LYS A 82 -5.01 6.78 14.61
N SER A 83 -3.77 6.36 14.76
CA SER A 83 -3.06 5.65 13.72
C SER A 83 -3.61 4.23 13.55
N GLY A 84 -3.54 3.68 12.34
CA GLY A 84 -4.01 2.32 12.07
C GLY A 84 -4.59 2.11 10.68
N SER A 85 -5.01 0.87 10.44
CA SER A 85 -5.77 0.50 9.24
C SER A 85 -7.21 0.94 9.36
N TYR A 86 -7.72 1.56 8.31
CA TYR A 86 -9.08 2.06 8.24
C TYR A 86 -9.79 1.56 6.99
N ILE A 87 -11.11 1.41 7.13
CA ILE A 87 -12.02 1.22 6.02
C ILE A 87 -12.98 2.42 6.02
N LEU A 88 -12.96 3.22 4.95
CA LEU A 88 -14.05 4.13 4.64
C LEU A 88 -15.12 3.32 3.91
N ARG A 89 -16.27 3.17 4.53
CA ARG A 89 -17.42 2.49 3.98
C ARG A 89 -18.51 3.51 3.67
N LEU A 90 -18.99 3.50 2.44
CA LEU A 90 -20.14 4.26 2.00
C LEU A 90 -21.25 3.28 1.66
N SER A 91 -22.43 3.50 2.18
CA SER A 91 -23.61 2.69 1.87
C SER A 91 -24.84 3.53 1.59
N THR A 92 -25.62 3.08 0.61
CA THR A 92 -26.91 3.68 0.23
C THR A 92 -27.86 2.58 -0.23
N LYS A 93 -29.10 2.92 -0.60
CA LYS A 93 -30.08 1.98 -1.13
C LYS A 93 -30.56 2.40 -2.50
N ASP A 94 -30.77 1.42 -3.37
CA ASP A 94 -31.45 1.66 -4.64
C ASP A 94 -32.99 1.80 -4.42
N LYS A 95 -33.72 2.12 -5.48
CA LYS A 95 -35.19 2.23 -5.49
C LYS A 95 -35.93 0.94 -5.11
N LYS A 96 -35.27 -0.21 -5.18
CA LYS A 96 -35.80 -1.51 -4.77
C LYS A 96 -35.43 -1.87 -3.32
N GLY A 97 -34.74 -0.98 -2.60
CA GLY A 97 -34.30 -1.15 -1.23
C GLY A 97 -33.05 -2.04 -1.10
N ARG A 98 -32.38 -2.40 -2.19
CA ARG A 98 -31.14 -3.17 -2.15
C ARG A 98 -30.00 -2.25 -1.71
N GLU A 99 -29.16 -2.75 -0.83
CA GLU A 99 -28.02 -2.01 -0.31
C GLU A 99 -26.90 -1.99 -1.36
N ILE A 100 -26.33 -0.80 -1.55
CA ILE A 100 -25.15 -0.55 -2.38
C ILE A 100 -24.05 -0.13 -1.44
N ILE A 101 -22.94 -0.87 -1.42
CA ILE A 101 -21.80 -0.63 -0.53
C ILE A 101 -20.55 -0.46 -1.38
N THR A 102 -19.74 0.54 -1.00
CA THR A 102 -18.36 0.67 -1.47
C THR A 102 -17.43 0.87 -0.31
N GLU A 103 -16.22 0.33 -0.40
CA GLU A 103 -15.20 0.41 0.65
C GLU A 103 -13.87 0.85 0.05
N LYS A 104 -13.21 1.77 0.74
CA LYS A 104 -11.82 2.16 0.48
C LYS A 104 -10.99 1.92 1.71
N ARG A 105 -9.96 1.08 1.58
CA ARG A 105 -8.98 0.86 2.64
C ARG A 105 -7.86 1.86 2.52
N PHE A 106 -7.42 2.38 3.66
CA PHE A 106 -6.25 3.25 3.77
C PHE A 106 -5.61 3.10 5.14
N PHE A 107 -4.44 3.67 5.29
CA PHE A 107 -3.70 3.65 6.54
C PHE A 107 -3.46 5.07 7.03
N ALA A 108 -3.80 5.34 8.30
CA ALA A 108 -3.50 6.59 8.97
C ALA A 108 -2.20 6.43 9.77
N THR A 109 -1.19 7.23 9.44
CA THR A 109 0.10 7.26 10.15
C THR A 109 0.00 8.08 11.42
N GLY A 110 0.78 7.71 12.44
CA GLY A 110 0.86 8.43 13.72
C GLY A 110 1.85 7.76 14.67
N SER A 111 2.01 8.33 15.86
CA SER A 111 2.91 7.83 16.89
C SER A 111 2.31 6.71 17.75
N ASP A 112 1.02 6.42 17.57
CA ASP A 112 0.34 5.41 18.39
C ASP A 112 0.83 4.00 18.03
N TRP A 113 0.89 3.16 19.07
CA TRP A 113 1.24 1.77 18.86
C TRP A 113 0.07 1.00 18.27
N ILE A 114 0.33 0.26 17.18
CA ILE A 114 -0.67 -0.51 16.46
C ILE A 114 -0.38 -2.00 16.66
N TRP A 115 -1.40 -2.74 17.08
CA TRP A 115 -1.35 -4.19 17.10
C TRP A 115 -1.56 -4.72 15.69
N PHE A 116 -0.58 -5.50 15.20
CA PHE A 116 -0.71 -6.26 13.96
C PHE A 116 -1.02 -7.72 14.27
N ASN A 117 -1.69 -8.38 13.33
CA ASN A 117 -1.88 -9.83 13.42
C ASN A 117 -0.52 -10.53 13.46
N ARG A 118 -0.18 -11.14 14.60
CA ARG A 118 1.06 -11.91 14.76
C ARG A 118 1.01 -13.27 14.07
N ASP A 119 -0.14 -13.72 13.59
CA ASP A 119 -0.29 -14.98 12.85
C ASP A 119 0.22 -14.88 11.40
N SER A 120 0.30 -13.67 10.85
CA SER A 120 0.99 -13.40 9.57
C SER A 120 2.46 -13.13 9.87
N TYR A 121 3.17 -14.18 10.23
CA TYR A 121 4.62 -14.26 10.41
C TYR A 121 5.43 -13.00 10.07
N ALA A 122 5.94 -12.33 11.11
CA ALA A 122 7.19 -11.55 11.04
C ALA A 122 7.34 -10.61 9.82
N GLU A 123 6.25 -10.24 9.16
CA GLU A 123 6.28 -9.47 7.92
C GLU A 123 6.26 -7.98 8.20
N ILE A 124 7.25 -7.28 7.63
CA ILE A 124 7.29 -5.82 7.57
C ILE A 124 6.64 -5.42 6.25
N GLU A 125 5.56 -4.65 6.30
CA GLU A 125 4.93 -4.10 5.10
C GLU A 125 5.63 -2.81 4.69
N ILE A 126 6.04 -2.72 3.44
CA ILE A 126 6.66 -1.54 2.84
C ILE A 126 5.82 -1.11 1.64
N THR A 127 5.35 0.13 1.65
CA THR A 127 4.49 0.66 0.57
C THR A 127 5.09 1.96 0.04
N PRO A 128 5.53 1.99 -1.24
CA PRO A 128 5.96 3.22 -1.90
C PRO A 128 4.79 4.18 -2.10
N ASP A 129 5.05 5.49 -2.02
CA ASP A 129 4.04 6.55 -2.23
C ASP A 129 3.67 6.74 -3.71
N LYS A 130 4.51 6.24 -4.64
CA LYS A 130 4.26 6.28 -6.09
C LYS A 130 4.51 4.91 -6.72
N THR A 131 3.92 4.68 -7.87
CA THR A 131 4.15 3.47 -8.68
C THR A 131 5.38 3.56 -9.56
N LEU A 132 5.88 4.77 -9.86
CA LEU A 132 7.03 5.01 -10.73
C LEU A 132 7.75 6.29 -10.28
N TYR A 133 9.07 6.26 -10.25
CA TYR A 133 9.96 7.36 -9.86
C TYR A 133 10.93 7.71 -10.98
N ASN A 134 11.34 8.99 -11.02
CA ASN A 134 12.45 9.42 -11.86
C ASN A 134 13.76 9.43 -11.05
N PRO A 135 14.92 9.19 -11.70
CA PRO A 135 16.20 9.45 -11.07
C PRO A 135 16.29 10.88 -10.54
N GLY A 136 16.81 11.04 -9.33
CA GLY A 136 16.88 12.33 -8.63
C GLY A 136 15.68 12.67 -7.75
N GLU A 137 14.58 11.90 -7.81
CA GLU A 137 13.46 12.02 -6.86
C GLU A 137 13.78 11.31 -5.54
N ASN A 138 13.02 11.65 -4.49
CA ASN A 138 13.00 10.90 -3.23
C ASN A 138 11.71 10.06 -3.16
N ALA A 139 11.85 8.74 -3.08
CA ALA A 139 10.74 7.85 -2.80
C ALA A 139 10.42 7.89 -1.30
N LYS A 140 9.14 8.04 -0.96
CA LYS A 140 8.66 7.90 0.41
C LYS A 140 8.09 6.49 0.58
N LEU A 141 8.70 5.74 1.46
CA LEU A 141 8.33 4.36 1.74
C LEU A 141 7.62 4.32 3.09
N LEU A 142 6.33 4.05 3.09
CA LEU A 142 5.59 3.78 4.31
C LEU A 142 5.94 2.40 4.81
N VAL A 143 6.50 2.33 6.01
CA VAL A 143 6.87 1.09 6.69
C VAL A 143 5.89 0.83 7.82
N LYS A 144 5.31 -0.37 7.85
CA LYS A 144 4.54 -0.89 8.96
C LYS A 144 5.26 -2.11 9.53
N SER A 145 5.66 -2.03 10.78
CA SER A 145 6.41 -3.08 11.46
C SER A 145 5.65 -3.63 12.66
N PRO A 146 5.73 -4.93 12.94
CA PRO A 146 5.21 -5.52 14.18
C PRO A 146 5.97 -5.05 15.43
N LEU A 147 7.13 -4.43 15.28
CA LEU A 147 7.91 -3.87 16.39
C LEU A 147 7.46 -2.44 16.69
N PRO A 148 7.18 -2.07 17.95
CA PRO A 148 6.80 -0.70 18.32
C PRO A 148 7.91 0.32 18.04
N LYS A 149 9.15 -0.11 18.15
CA LYS A 149 10.40 0.58 17.77
C LYS A 149 11.49 -0.44 17.56
N GLY A 150 12.50 -0.12 16.79
CA GLY A 150 13.61 -1.04 16.58
C GLY A 150 14.67 -0.52 15.62
N THR A 151 15.76 -1.26 15.58
CA THR A 151 16.86 -1.08 14.63
C THR A 151 16.67 -2.05 13.47
N TYR A 152 16.78 -1.53 12.25
CA TYR A 152 16.57 -2.29 11.04
C TYR A 152 17.78 -2.18 10.13
N LEU A 153 18.13 -3.27 9.48
CA LEU A 153 18.99 -3.25 8.32
C LEU A 153 18.11 -3.00 7.09
N MET A 154 18.34 -1.89 6.42
CA MET A 154 17.75 -1.56 5.13
C MET A 154 18.77 -1.87 4.03
N THR A 155 18.36 -2.64 3.04
CA THR A 155 19.16 -2.89 1.83
C THR A 155 18.40 -2.44 0.59
N VAL A 156 19.13 -1.97 -0.40
CA VAL A 156 18.64 -1.70 -1.75
C VAL A 156 19.35 -2.66 -2.69
N GLU A 157 18.58 -3.48 -3.38
CA GLU A 157 19.09 -4.67 -4.06
C GLU A 157 18.64 -4.74 -5.51
N ARG A 158 19.56 -5.16 -6.38
CA ARG A 158 19.31 -5.65 -7.74
C ARG A 158 20.57 -6.40 -8.21
N GLU A 159 20.44 -7.69 -8.53
CA GLU A 159 21.58 -8.55 -8.86
C GLU A 159 22.67 -8.62 -7.78
N GLY A 160 22.42 -8.00 -6.64
CA GLY A 160 23.28 -7.86 -5.47
C GLY A 160 22.88 -6.65 -4.65
N ILE A 161 23.59 -6.40 -3.54
CA ILE A 161 23.35 -5.26 -2.66
C ILE A 161 24.00 -4.02 -3.28
N LEU A 162 23.18 -3.04 -3.66
CA LEU A 162 23.62 -1.75 -4.20
C LEU A 162 23.91 -0.72 -3.10
N SER A 163 23.17 -0.83 -1.97
CA SER A 163 23.31 0.03 -0.80
C SER A 163 22.78 -0.68 0.43
N GLU A 164 23.41 -0.42 1.57
CA GLU A 164 22.97 -0.90 2.88
C GLU A 164 23.04 0.21 3.92
N LYS A 165 22.09 0.23 4.85
CA LYS A 165 22.03 1.22 5.91
C LYS A 165 21.33 0.66 7.15
N ILE A 166 21.86 0.94 8.33
CA ILE A 166 21.16 0.71 9.58
C ILE A 166 20.29 1.92 9.87
N ILE A 167 19.01 1.70 10.13
CA ILE A 167 18.03 2.73 10.46
C ILE A 167 17.32 2.40 11.77
N ASN A 168 16.93 3.43 12.51
CA ASN A 168 16.11 3.30 13.71
C ASN A 168 14.72 3.82 13.41
N LEU A 169 13.71 3.01 13.68
CA LEU A 169 12.31 3.41 13.60
C LEU A 169 11.77 3.55 15.02
N GLU A 170 11.22 4.70 15.33
CA GLU A 170 10.72 5.06 16.67
C GLU A 170 9.25 4.68 16.87
N SER A 171 8.58 4.20 15.82
CA SER A 171 7.19 3.73 15.86
C SER A 171 6.97 2.54 14.95
N SER A 172 5.91 1.78 15.20
CA SER A 172 5.48 0.67 14.35
C SER A 172 5.08 1.11 12.94
N THR A 173 4.90 2.41 12.74
CA THR A 173 4.58 3.00 11.43
C THR A 173 5.49 4.20 11.22
N SER A 174 6.28 4.15 10.18
CA SER A 174 7.28 5.19 9.88
C SER A 174 7.35 5.43 8.38
N VAL A 175 7.80 6.60 8.00
CA VAL A 175 8.11 6.90 6.59
C VAL A 175 9.62 7.01 6.45
N ILE A 176 10.17 6.25 5.50
CA ILE A 176 11.59 6.28 5.14
C ILE A 176 11.70 6.98 3.79
N GLU A 177 12.69 7.85 3.64
CA GLU A 177 13.02 8.47 2.36
C GLU A 177 14.18 7.72 1.70
N LEU A 178 14.02 7.37 0.44
CA LEU A 178 15.03 6.74 -0.40
C LEU A 178 15.31 7.65 -1.60
N PRO A 179 16.50 8.27 -1.70
CA PRO A 179 16.93 8.95 -2.92
C PRO A 179 17.03 7.98 -4.09
N ILE A 180 16.38 8.30 -5.20
CA ILE A 180 16.39 7.46 -6.41
C ILE A 180 17.58 7.81 -7.27
N GLU A 181 18.52 6.89 -7.34
CA GLU A 181 19.73 7.01 -8.14
C GLU A 181 19.55 6.38 -9.53
N GLU A 182 20.32 6.87 -10.53
CA GLU A 182 20.27 6.34 -11.89
C GLU A 182 20.66 4.85 -11.97
N LYS A 183 21.55 4.41 -11.08
CA LYS A 183 21.93 2.97 -10.99
C LYS A 183 20.77 2.06 -10.56
N TYR A 184 19.62 2.61 -10.11
CA TYR A 184 18.43 1.84 -9.71
C TYR A 184 17.50 1.49 -10.88
N LEU A 185 17.80 1.98 -12.09
CA LEU A 185 17.06 1.61 -13.31
C LEU A 185 17.14 0.11 -13.61
N PRO A 186 16.08 -0.59 -14.01
CA PRO A 186 14.67 -0.11 -14.12
C PRO A 186 13.86 -0.22 -12.82
N ASN A 187 14.37 -0.93 -11.85
CA ASN A 187 13.77 -1.09 -10.53
C ASN A 187 14.81 -1.61 -9.54
N VAL A 188 14.50 -1.43 -8.26
CA VAL A 188 15.25 -2.05 -7.15
C VAL A 188 14.28 -2.65 -6.15
N TYR A 189 14.77 -3.62 -5.38
CA TYR A 189 14.11 -4.13 -4.18
C TYR A 189 14.65 -3.38 -2.98
N VAL A 190 13.75 -2.87 -2.16
CA VAL A 190 14.09 -2.29 -0.86
C VAL A 190 13.67 -3.28 0.20
N THR A 191 14.62 -3.77 0.97
CA THR A 191 14.39 -4.79 1.99
C THR A 191 14.65 -4.20 3.38
N LEU A 192 13.80 -4.54 4.34
CA LEU A 192 14.00 -4.27 5.76
C LEU A 192 14.04 -5.56 6.52
N SER A 193 15.02 -5.72 7.39
CA SER A 193 15.13 -6.84 8.33
C SER A 193 15.44 -6.35 9.73
N SER A 194 14.88 -7.02 10.74
CA SER A 194 15.09 -6.72 12.15
C SER A 194 14.85 -7.95 13.02
N TYR A 195 15.25 -7.86 14.29
CA TYR A 195 15.00 -8.89 15.28
C TYR A 195 14.39 -8.28 16.54
N SER A 196 13.40 -8.96 17.13
CA SER A 196 12.91 -8.57 18.45
C SER A 196 13.93 -8.93 19.52
N VAL A 197 13.97 -8.11 20.57
CA VAL A 197 14.76 -8.40 21.77
C VAL A 197 13.93 -9.25 22.72
N ARG A 198 14.56 -10.13 23.46
CA ARG A 198 13.92 -10.82 24.57
C ARG A 198 13.76 -9.86 25.75
N ASN A 199 12.53 -9.68 26.24
CA ASN A 199 12.23 -8.82 27.39
C ASN A 199 12.08 -9.60 28.71
N GLY A 200 11.94 -10.93 28.65
CA GLY A 200 11.72 -11.80 29.81
C GLY A 200 12.75 -12.94 29.93
N LYS A 201 12.62 -13.74 30.99
CA LYS A 201 13.40 -14.97 31.15
C LYS A 201 12.88 -16.06 30.22
N PRO A 202 13.75 -16.94 29.68
CA PRO A 202 13.27 -18.09 28.90
C PRO A 202 12.32 -18.96 29.73
N SER A 203 11.20 -19.36 29.15
CA SER A 203 10.39 -20.41 29.76
C SER A 203 11.10 -21.76 29.57
N HIS A 204 11.33 -22.48 30.65
CA HIS A 204 11.87 -23.85 30.64
C HIS A 204 10.74 -24.88 30.73
N ASP A 205 9.50 -24.42 30.86
CA ASP A 205 8.31 -25.26 30.90
C ASP A 205 7.75 -25.42 29.48
N PHE A 206 7.76 -26.65 28.98
CA PHE A 206 7.22 -27.00 27.66
C PHE A 206 5.71 -26.83 27.55
N SER A 207 5.01 -26.71 28.69
CA SER A 207 3.56 -26.47 28.72
C SER A 207 3.19 -24.99 28.57
N THR A 208 4.15 -24.09 28.77
CA THR A 208 3.93 -22.64 28.71
C THR A 208 4.61 -22.04 27.47
N PRO A 209 3.87 -21.40 26.54
CA PRO A 209 4.46 -20.78 25.37
C PRO A 209 5.46 -19.69 25.74
N ASP A 210 6.67 -19.75 25.19
CA ASP A 210 7.68 -18.67 25.34
C ASP A 210 7.34 -17.51 24.40
N LEU A 211 6.46 -16.60 24.85
CA LEU A 211 5.98 -15.46 24.07
C LEU A 211 7.08 -14.42 23.80
N ASP A 212 8.12 -14.38 24.62
CA ASP A 212 9.25 -13.44 24.52
C ASP A 212 10.42 -13.98 23.70
N LYS A 213 10.26 -15.15 23.08
CA LYS A 213 11.29 -15.70 22.20
C LYS A 213 11.65 -14.72 21.10
N PRO A 214 12.94 -14.40 20.90
CA PRO A 214 13.36 -13.52 19.80
C PRO A 214 12.88 -14.02 18.46
N LYS A 215 12.35 -13.11 17.62
CA LYS A 215 11.83 -13.40 16.28
C LYS A 215 12.50 -12.48 15.28
N GLY A 216 12.79 -13.02 14.08
CA GLY A 216 13.19 -12.24 12.93
C GLY A 216 11.97 -11.62 12.24
N PHE A 217 12.11 -10.41 11.74
CA PHE A 217 11.11 -9.69 10.95
C PHE A 217 11.74 -9.27 9.64
N PHE A 218 11.00 -9.41 8.57
CA PHE A 218 11.47 -9.17 7.22
C PHE A 218 10.36 -8.60 6.36
N GLY A 219 10.71 -7.70 5.44
CA GLY A 219 9.79 -7.19 4.44
C GLY A 219 10.53 -6.58 3.27
N HIS A 220 9.91 -6.57 2.10
CA HIS A 220 10.48 -5.97 0.91
C HIS A 220 9.42 -5.25 0.07
N ALA A 221 9.85 -4.30 -0.73
CA ALA A 221 9.05 -3.64 -1.75
C ALA A 221 9.85 -3.43 -3.03
N ILE A 222 9.15 -3.40 -4.16
CA ILE A 222 9.74 -3.04 -5.44
C ILE A 222 9.54 -1.55 -5.66
N VAL A 223 10.62 -0.84 -5.99
CA VAL A 223 10.62 0.56 -6.38
C VAL A 223 10.95 0.63 -7.87
N HIS A 224 9.97 1.00 -8.68
CA HIS A 224 10.14 1.12 -10.13
C HIS A 224 10.70 2.50 -10.50
N VAL A 225 11.68 2.51 -11.39
CA VAL A 225 12.35 3.73 -11.86
C VAL A 225 12.15 3.89 -13.37
N ASP A 226 11.79 5.09 -13.82
CA ASP A 226 11.43 5.38 -15.20
C ASP A 226 12.67 5.24 -16.13
N LEU A 227 12.50 4.44 -17.17
CA LEU A 227 13.52 4.19 -18.20
C LEU A 227 13.61 5.30 -19.25
N LYS A 228 12.72 6.29 -19.23
CA LYS A 228 12.72 7.35 -20.26
C LYS A 228 14.08 7.99 -20.51
N PRO A 229 14.92 8.26 -19.47
CA PRO A 229 16.24 8.83 -19.70
C PRO A 229 17.19 7.95 -20.53
N LYS A 230 16.94 6.63 -20.59
CA LYS A 230 17.75 5.64 -21.32
C LYS A 230 17.06 5.11 -22.57
N LYS A 231 15.89 5.66 -22.92
CA LYS A 231 15.16 5.20 -24.10
C LYS A 231 15.71 5.86 -25.34
N PHE A 232 16.11 5.04 -26.30
CA PHE A 232 16.49 5.49 -27.63
C PHE A 232 15.27 5.44 -28.55
N ASP A 233 15.05 6.50 -29.31
CA ASP A 233 14.07 6.53 -30.39
C ASP A 233 14.81 6.16 -31.68
N ILE A 234 14.68 4.91 -32.09
CA ILE A 234 15.27 4.41 -33.32
C ILE A 234 14.20 4.41 -34.40
N ARG A 235 14.41 5.15 -35.47
CA ARG A 235 13.61 5.12 -36.67
C ARG A 235 14.27 4.23 -37.71
N ILE A 236 13.49 3.30 -38.25
CA ILE A 236 13.94 2.41 -39.31
C ILE A 236 13.35 2.91 -40.63
N GLU A 237 14.18 3.18 -41.60
CA GLU A 237 13.79 3.62 -42.93
C GLU A 237 14.34 2.64 -43.99
N THR A 238 13.51 2.36 -44.96
CA THR A 238 13.89 1.56 -46.13
C THR A 238 13.68 2.39 -47.40
N GLU A 239 14.49 2.16 -48.41
CA GLU A 239 14.38 2.89 -49.70
C GLU A 239 13.04 2.68 -50.38
N LYS A 240 12.41 1.50 -50.19
CA LYS A 240 11.11 1.12 -50.78
C LYS A 240 10.20 0.56 -49.69
N THR A 241 8.91 0.68 -49.91
CA THR A 241 7.89 0.08 -49.02
C THR A 241 7.65 -1.42 -49.31
N ASN A 242 7.99 -1.88 -50.49
CA ASN A 242 7.79 -3.26 -50.94
C ASN A 242 9.05 -3.76 -51.68
N TYR A 243 9.48 -4.97 -51.37
CA TYR A 243 10.59 -5.67 -52.01
C TYR A 243 10.12 -7.01 -52.58
N ARG A 244 10.73 -7.44 -53.67
CA ARG A 244 10.53 -8.79 -54.21
C ARG A 244 11.34 -9.82 -53.47
N PRO A 245 10.93 -11.09 -53.44
CA PRO A 245 11.75 -12.15 -52.86
C PRO A 245 13.15 -12.15 -53.49
N LYS A 246 14.20 -12.20 -52.64
CA LYS A 246 15.64 -12.13 -52.99
C LYS A 246 16.13 -10.77 -53.50
N GLU A 247 15.34 -9.72 -53.43
CA GLU A 247 15.79 -8.35 -53.69
C GLU A 247 16.59 -7.85 -52.50
N GLU A 248 17.69 -7.15 -52.76
CA GLU A 248 18.51 -6.52 -51.74
C GLU A 248 17.79 -5.29 -51.17
N ALA A 249 17.75 -5.19 -49.86
CA ALA A 249 17.11 -4.09 -49.13
C ALA A 249 18.15 -3.33 -48.31
N VAL A 250 18.24 -2.03 -48.53
CA VAL A 250 19.03 -1.15 -47.69
C VAL A 250 18.16 -0.65 -46.55
N ILE A 251 18.57 -0.92 -45.34
CA ILE A 251 17.88 -0.52 -44.10
C ILE A 251 18.75 0.53 -43.41
N ASN A 252 18.19 1.72 -43.24
CA ASN A 252 18.81 2.83 -42.54
C ASN A 252 18.23 2.93 -41.13
N PHE A 253 19.13 2.93 -40.14
CA PHE A 253 18.79 3.20 -38.73
C PHE A 253 19.12 4.64 -38.41
N VAL A 254 18.11 5.42 -38.03
CA VAL A 254 18.28 6.81 -37.61
C VAL A 254 18.00 6.91 -36.14
N ASP A 255 19.00 7.36 -35.38
CA ASP A 255 18.81 7.70 -33.95
C ASP A 255 18.31 9.14 -33.85
N CYS A 256 17.08 9.32 -33.35
CA CYS A 256 16.45 10.63 -33.22
C CYS A 256 16.90 11.36 -31.96
N ASN A 257 17.63 10.74 -31.03
CA ASN A 257 18.03 11.33 -29.75
C ASN A 257 19.42 11.97 -29.75
N LEU A 258 20.28 11.66 -30.75
CA LEU A 258 21.64 12.24 -30.87
C LEU A 258 21.68 13.75 -31.13
N SER A 259 20.55 14.39 -31.42
CA SER A 259 20.48 15.84 -31.72
C SER A 259 20.21 16.72 -30.49
N ARG A 260 20.21 16.21 -29.26
CA ARG A 260 19.91 16.99 -28.05
C ARG A 260 21.10 17.36 -27.17
N GLU A 261 22.32 16.95 -27.53
CA GLU A 261 23.54 17.45 -26.90
C GLU A 261 24.24 18.46 -27.83
N LYS A 262 23.84 19.72 -27.69
CA LYS A 262 24.64 20.90 -28.05
C LYS A 262 24.33 22.02 -27.10
#